data_46933bd60b569df6b7890d0c5c346463
#
_entry.id   46933bd60b569df6b7890d0c5c346463
#
_cell.length_a   1.000
_cell.length_b   1.000
_cell.length_c   1.000
_cell.angle_alpha   90.00
_cell.angle_beta   90.00
_cell.angle_gamma   90.00
#
_symmetry.space_group_name_H-M   'P 1'
#
loop_
_entity.id
_entity.type
_entity.pdbx_description
1 polymer ?
#
loop_
_entity_poly.entity_id
_entity_poly.type
_entity_poly.pdbx_seq_one_letter_code
_entity_poly.pdbx_strand_id
1 'polypeptide(L)'
;MEGFLNWFFAFMTTMLEGIWMIIKNFFLGLVQIFNIPNYIKQFTIYKSDLNVLGWILAIFCFILTFAVWATLIFLLILLIRKYIRFRKTLVGNEDLLEEIADLHRDVIKLTAEKERIMAMKIAQTGLSPEDMAHIFDNEDATDDDGEQKPEVIDDGKRFFRLSAVDEKYLTYTPPEYDTSMSLQELCDDLRNYACSRARLFYEIKTIRLMIAGLSSTKLILLQGISGTGKTSLPYVMGKYFENDTTIASVQPSWRDRTELFGYFNEFTKKFNETEVLRRIYESTYNDDINIIVLDEMNIARVEYYFAEMLSILEMPDPSEWKVELVSASWETDPKHLPGGKLQIPQNVWYIGTANNDDSTFAVSDKVYDRALVINIDKKGVPFDAPDTPSKKVPYSHVAALYEKAVQENPVSQELLDKIGLLDIYVIEKFRVAFGNRIMKQLNIFVPVYVACGGTDIEAIDYILATKVFRKFESLNLSLIRDEIKGLIRYLDTLFGKGSMVECRAYLERLQKMY
;
A
#
# COMPACT_ATOMS: atom_id res chain seq x y z
N MET A 1 -25.71 -43.09 31.58
CA MET A 1 -25.73 -42.41 30.27
C MET A 1 -27.15 -42.18 29.75
N GLU A 2 -28.05 -43.15 29.83
CA GLU A 2 -29.48 -42.96 29.44
C GLU A 2 -30.22 -41.85 30.15
N GLY A 3 -30.03 -41.66 31.46
CA GLY A 3 -30.67 -40.58 32.21
C GLY A 3 -30.23 -39.18 31.76
N PHE A 4 -28.95 -38.99 31.36
CA PHE A 4 -28.45 -37.74 30.81
C PHE A 4 -29.03 -37.45 29.41
N LEU A 5 -29.11 -38.48 28.57
CA LEU A 5 -29.69 -38.35 27.22
C LEU A 5 -31.16 -37.95 27.27
N ASN A 6 -31.94 -38.59 28.13
CA ASN A 6 -33.37 -38.27 28.32
C ASN A 6 -33.56 -36.81 28.82
N TRP A 7 -32.73 -36.41 29.80
CA TRP A 7 -32.75 -35.04 30.28
C TRP A 7 -32.34 -34.02 29.18
N PHE A 8 -31.28 -34.36 28.43
CA PHE A 8 -30.79 -33.47 27.35
C PHE A 8 -31.83 -33.31 26.23
N PHE A 9 -32.49 -34.39 25.81
CA PHE A 9 -33.57 -34.27 24.83
C PHE A 9 -34.76 -33.44 25.33
N ALA A 10 -35.19 -33.64 26.59
CA ALA A 10 -36.25 -32.85 27.18
C ALA A 10 -35.85 -31.37 27.26
N PHE A 11 -34.63 -31.06 27.67
CA PHE A 11 -34.09 -29.69 27.71
C PHE A 11 -34.07 -29.05 26.33
N MET A 12 -33.52 -29.74 25.33
CA MET A 12 -33.47 -29.22 23.95
C MET A 12 -34.86 -29.01 23.35
N THR A 13 -35.82 -29.90 23.60
CA THR A 13 -37.17 -29.75 23.15
C THR A 13 -37.84 -28.49 23.75
N THR A 14 -37.70 -28.31 25.06
CA THR A 14 -38.24 -27.10 25.76
C THR A 14 -37.60 -25.81 25.23
N MET A 15 -36.30 -25.81 24.97
CA MET A 15 -35.61 -24.65 24.42
C MET A 15 -36.09 -24.31 22.98
N LEU A 16 -36.23 -25.34 22.13
CA LEU A 16 -36.68 -25.18 20.74
C LEU A 16 -38.15 -24.73 20.69
N GLU A 17 -39.04 -25.23 21.58
CA GLU A 17 -40.41 -24.77 21.72
C GLU A 17 -40.45 -23.29 22.12
N GLY A 18 -39.62 -22.86 23.06
CA GLY A 18 -39.49 -21.45 23.44
C GLY A 18 -39.08 -20.55 22.27
N ILE A 19 -38.09 -20.94 21.52
CA ILE A 19 -37.66 -20.21 20.30
C ILE A 19 -38.77 -20.16 19.27
N TRP A 20 -39.47 -21.30 19.03
CA TRP A 20 -40.59 -21.37 18.10
C TRP A 20 -41.73 -20.44 18.52
N MET A 21 -42.05 -20.38 19.82
CA MET A 21 -43.09 -19.45 20.33
C MET A 21 -42.73 -17.97 20.07
N ILE A 22 -41.46 -17.57 20.24
CA ILE A 22 -41.03 -16.21 19.94
C ILE A 22 -41.23 -15.91 18.45
N ILE A 23 -40.79 -16.76 17.56
CA ILE A 23 -40.91 -16.61 16.11
C ILE A 23 -42.37 -16.55 15.69
N LYS A 24 -43.18 -17.48 16.16
CA LYS A 24 -44.62 -17.55 15.86
C LYS A 24 -45.36 -16.29 16.30
N ASN A 25 -45.13 -15.82 17.53
CA ASN A 25 -45.77 -14.61 18.06
C ASN A 25 -45.30 -13.33 17.36
N PHE A 26 -44.06 -13.28 16.93
CA PHE A 26 -43.52 -12.19 16.11
C PHE A 26 -44.27 -12.07 14.77
N PHE A 27 -44.44 -13.17 14.04
CA PHE A 27 -45.15 -13.17 12.77
C PHE A 27 -46.67 -12.90 12.95
N LEU A 28 -47.30 -13.46 13.99
CA LEU A 28 -48.70 -13.17 14.31
C LEU A 28 -48.91 -11.69 14.67
N GLY A 29 -47.97 -11.09 15.40
CA GLY A 29 -48.04 -9.66 15.74
C GLY A 29 -47.94 -8.79 14.49
N LEU A 30 -47.05 -9.11 13.55
CA LEU A 30 -46.94 -8.42 12.27
C LEU A 30 -48.28 -8.50 11.47
N VAL A 31 -48.87 -9.67 11.37
CA VAL A 31 -50.15 -9.85 10.65
C VAL A 31 -51.27 -9.05 11.32
N GLN A 32 -51.29 -8.97 12.65
CA GLN A 32 -52.31 -8.19 13.38
C GLN A 32 -52.20 -6.68 13.15
N ILE A 33 -50.99 -6.13 12.98
CA ILE A 33 -50.81 -4.70 12.66
C ILE A 33 -51.47 -4.33 11.33
N PHE A 34 -51.53 -5.23 10.35
CA PHE A 34 -52.15 -5.01 9.05
C PHE A 34 -53.60 -5.49 8.97
N ASN A 35 -54.25 -5.81 10.08
CA ASN A 35 -55.64 -6.29 10.12
C ASN A 35 -56.64 -5.12 9.99
N ILE A 36 -56.73 -4.56 8.76
CA ILE A 36 -57.61 -3.44 8.41
C ILE A 36 -59.06 -3.66 8.84
N PRO A 37 -59.69 -4.84 8.63
CA PRO A 37 -61.08 -5.09 9.04
C PRO A 37 -61.29 -4.85 10.54
N ASN A 38 -60.35 -5.15 11.37
CA ASN A 38 -60.44 -4.97 12.82
C ASN A 38 -60.44 -3.48 13.21
N TYR A 39 -59.61 -2.67 12.56
CA TYR A 39 -59.57 -1.22 12.78
C TYR A 39 -60.89 -0.55 12.33
N ILE A 40 -61.45 -0.95 11.19
CA ILE A 40 -62.71 -0.44 10.69
C ILE A 40 -63.83 -0.83 11.64
N LYS A 41 -63.87 -2.06 12.14
CA LYS A 41 -64.88 -2.55 13.10
C LYS A 41 -64.80 -1.73 14.40
N GLN A 42 -63.62 -1.50 14.95
CA GLN A 42 -63.48 -0.67 16.15
C GLN A 42 -63.98 0.77 15.92
N PHE A 43 -63.60 1.38 14.82
CA PHE A 43 -64.04 2.72 14.47
C PHE A 43 -65.55 2.80 14.33
N THR A 44 -66.18 1.79 13.72
CA THR A 44 -67.65 1.76 13.49
C THR A 44 -68.41 1.67 14.79
N ILE A 45 -67.92 1.00 15.81
CA ILE A 45 -68.57 0.87 17.13
C ILE A 45 -68.65 2.23 17.85
N TYR A 46 -67.57 3.04 17.77
CA TYR A 46 -67.41 4.27 18.56
C TYR A 46 -67.76 5.57 17.78
N LYS A 47 -68.01 5.50 16.46
CA LYS A 47 -68.19 6.69 15.60
C LYS A 47 -69.40 7.58 16.02
N SER A 48 -70.43 7.00 16.66
CA SER A 48 -71.61 7.72 17.12
C SER A 48 -71.39 8.61 18.34
N ASP A 49 -70.32 8.30 19.11
CA ASP A 49 -70.00 8.97 20.37
C ASP A 49 -68.90 10.06 20.19
N LEU A 50 -68.43 10.25 18.95
CA LEU A 50 -67.41 11.21 18.63
C LEU A 50 -67.98 12.61 18.42
N ASN A 51 -67.53 13.57 19.22
CA ASN A 51 -67.71 15.00 19.01
C ASN A 51 -66.70 15.56 17.98
N VAL A 52 -66.84 16.85 17.62
CA VAL A 52 -65.95 17.48 16.60
C VAL A 52 -64.51 17.31 16.89
N LEU A 53 -64.06 17.45 18.14
CA LEU A 53 -62.68 17.24 18.55
C LEU A 53 -62.27 15.76 18.40
N GLY A 54 -63.16 14.83 18.74
CA GLY A 54 -62.93 13.39 18.59
C GLY A 54 -62.72 12.97 17.12
N TRP A 55 -63.46 13.59 16.17
CA TRP A 55 -63.24 13.36 14.75
C TRP A 55 -61.90 13.84 14.25
N ILE A 56 -61.41 15.02 14.71
CA ILE A 56 -60.09 15.53 14.37
C ILE A 56 -59.00 14.58 14.87
N LEU A 57 -59.11 14.12 16.12
CA LEU A 57 -58.16 13.16 16.71
C LEU A 57 -58.21 11.80 16.01
N ALA A 58 -59.38 11.30 15.61
CA ALA A 58 -59.50 10.05 14.87
C ALA A 58 -58.81 10.13 13.50
N ILE A 59 -58.95 11.24 12.75
CA ILE A 59 -58.24 11.46 11.48
C ILE A 59 -56.75 11.47 11.71
N PHE A 60 -56.25 12.14 12.76
CA PHE A 60 -54.85 12.17 13.11
C PHE A 60 -54.31 10.77 13.41
N CYS A 61 -55.05 9.94 14.17
CA CYS A 61 -54.67 8.55 14.43
C CYS A 61 -54.60 7.70 13.15
N PHE A 62 -55.51 7.90 12.19
CA PHE A 62 -55.44 7.22 10.89
C PHE A 62 -54.22 7.63 10.10
N ILE A 63 -53.87 8.91 10.05
CA ILE A 63 -52.66 9.40 9.38
C ILE A 63 -51.40 8.78 10.01
N LEU A 64 -51.34 8.73 11.35
CA LEU A 64 -50.24 8.12 12.09
C LEU A 64 -50.08 6.62 11.77
N THR A 65 -51.23 5.88 11.73
CA THR A 65 -51.23 4.45 11.38
C THR A 65 -50.75 4.22 9.95
N PHE A 66 -51.16 5.04 8.99
CA PHE A 66 -50.66 4.99 7.61
C PHE A 66 -49.17 5.28 7.52
N ALA A 67 -48.65 6.24 8.29
CA ALA A 67 -47.20 6.54 8.35
C ALA A 67 -46.42 5.35 8.89
N VAL A 68 -46.91 4.67 9.93
CA VAL A 68 -46.28 3.44 10.47
C VAL A 68 -46.25 2.32 9.42
N TRP A 69 -47.34 2.10 8.70
CA TRP A 69 -47.40 1.10 7.64
C TRP A 69 -46.45 1.42 6.49
N ALA A 70 -46.40 2.69 6.06
CA ALA A 70 -45.47 3.12 5.02
C ALA A 70 -44.00 2.88 5.40
N THR A 71 -43.62 3.18 6.65
CA THR A 71 -42.27 2.93 7.14
C THR A 71 -41.94 1.44 7.23
N LEU A 72 -42.86 0.59 7.68
CA LEU A 72 -42.65 -0.86 7.71
C LEU A 72 -42.49 -1.46 6.31
N ILE A 73 -43.35 -1.04 5.36
CA ILE A 73 -43.24 -1.48 3.95
C ILE A 73 -41.89 -1.00 3.34
N PHE A 74 -41.48 0.23 3.60
CA PHE A 74 -40.22 0.77 3.12
C PHE A 74 -39.02 -0.02 3.66
N LEU A 75 -38.99 -0.34 4.96
CA LEU A 75 -37.97 -1.19 5.57
C LEU A 75 -37.95 -2.59 4.95
N LEU A 76 -39.13 -3.18 4.69
CA LEU A 76 -39.19 -4.48 4.02
C LEU A 76 -38.59 -4.43 2.60
N ILE A 77 -38.90 -3.38 1.84
CA ILE A 77 -38.35 -3.18 0.49
C ILE A 77 -36.82 -3.03 0.56
N LEU A 78 -36.26 -2.31 1.55
CA LEU A 78 -34.82 -2.18 1.75
C LEU A 78 -34.15 -3.52 2.07
N LEU A 79 -34.80 -4.34 2.93
CA LEU A 79 -34.28 -5.69 3.26
C LEU A 79 -34.31 -6.60 2.03
N ILE A 80 -35.38 -6.59 1.23
CA ILE A 80 -35.49 -7.37 0.00
C ILE A 80 -34.41 -6.92 -1.01
N ARG A 81 -34.23 -5.62 -1.21
CA ARG A 81 -33.16 -5.08 -2.09
C ARG A 81 -31.76 -5.51 -1.65
N LYS A 82 -31.49 -5.47 -0.33
CA LYS A 82 -30.20 -5.91 0.24
C LYS A 82 -30.00 -7.42 0.02
N TYR A 83 -31.04 -8.23 0.22
CA TYR A 83 -31.01 -9.68 -0.01
C TYR A 83 -30.79 -10.04 -1.48
N ILE A 84 -31.49 -9.36 -2.42
CA ILE A 84 -31.31 -9.59 -3.86
C ILE A 84 -29.90 -9.20 -4.30
N ARG A 85 -29.35 -8.09 -3.80
CA ARG A 85 -27.96 -7.68 -4.10
C ARG A 85 -26.96 -8.71 -3.59
N PHE A 86 -27.13 -9.21 -2.38
CA PHE A 86 -26.30 -10.24 -1.78
C PHE A 86 -26.35 -11.55 -2.57
N ARG A 87 -27.54 -11.99 -2.98
CA ARG A 87 -27.72 -13.20 -3.79
C ARG A 87 -27.11 -13.08 -5.19
N LYS A 88 -27.19 -11.91 -5.81
CA LYS A 88 -26.59 -11.64 -7.13
C LYS A 88 -25.05 -11.73 -7.07
N THR A 89 -24.45 -11.32 -5.96
CA THR A 89 -23.00 -11.44 -5.73
C THR A 89 -22.58 -12.91 -5.49
N LEU A 90 -23.41 -13.70 -4.79
CA LEU A 90 -23.15 -15.12 -4.56
C LEU A 90 -23.25 -15.94 -5.85
N VAL A 91 -24.28 -15.73 -6.67
CA VAL A 91 -24.44 -16.45 -7.96
C VAL A 91 -23.31 -16.12 -8.91
N GLY A 92 -22.86 -14.86 -9.00
CA GLY A 92 -21.70 -14.50 -9.82
C GLY A 92 -20.39 -15.17 -9.36
N ASN A 93 -20.26 -15.46 -8.08
CA ASN A 93 -19.09 -16.21 -7.57
C ASN A 93 -19.19 -17.71 -7.85
N GLU A 94 -20.38 -18.30 -7.88
CA GLU A 94 -20.60 -19.70 -8.25
C GLU A 94 -20.30 -19.93 -9.73
N ASP A 95 -20.76 -19.04 -10.61
CA ASP A 95 -20.47 -19.08 -12.05
C ASP A 95 -18.95 -18.99 -12.33
N LEU A 96 -18.24 -18.09 -11.61
CA LEU A 96 -16.78 -17.95 -11.71
C LEU A 96 -16.04 -19.20 -11.20
N LEU A 97 -16.52 -19.83 -10.13
CA LEU A 97 -15.94 -21.07 -9.62
C LEU A 97 -16.15 -22.24 -10.58
N GLU A 98 -17.28 -22.29 -11.28
CA GLU A 98 -17.56 -23.29 -12.30
C GLU A 98 -16.67 -23.09 -13.53
N GLU A 99 -16.49 -21.83 -13.99
CA GLU A 99 -15.56 -21.48 -15.06
C GLU A 99 -14.10 -21.83 -14.73
N ILE A 100 -13.65 -21.55 -13.50
CA ILE A 100 -12.32 -21.98 -13.01
C ILE A 100 -12.19 -23.50 -12.99
N ALA A 101 -13.21 -24.21 -12.58
CA ALA A 101 -13.20 -25.68 -12.55
C ALA A 101 -13.17 -26.29 -13.96
N ASP A 102 -13.85 -25.66 -14.93
CA ASP A 102 -13.83 -26.08 -16.32
C ASP A 102 -12.48 -25.79 -16.99
N LEU A 103 -11.91 -24.58 -16.78
CA LEU A 103 -10.56 -24.25 -17.23
C LEU A 103 -9.51 -25.21 -16.63
N HIS A 104 -9.66 -25.59 -15.37
CA HIS A 104 -8.74 -26.53 -14.73
C HIS A 104 -8.83 -27.93 -15.36
N ARG A 105 -10.05 -28.37 -15.72
CA ARG A 105 -10.27 -29.63 -16.45
C ARG A 105 -9.66 -29.59 -17.84
N ASP A 106 -9.75 -28.47 -18.53
CA ASP A 106 -9.17 -28.31 -19.87
C ASP A 106 -7.65 -28.26 -19.84
N VAL A 107 -7.04 -27.61 -18.85
CA VAL A 107 -5.60 -27.66 -18.59
C VAL A 107 -5.12 -29.10 -18.36
N ILE A 108 -5.83 -29.88 -17.53
CA ILE A 108 -5.48 -31.29 -17.29
C ILE A 108 -5.57 -32.11 -18.58
N LYS A 109 -6.62 -31.91 -19.41
CA LYS A 109 -6.77 -32.60 -20.70
C LYS A 109 -5.64 -32.25 -21.66
N LEU A 110 -5.34 -30.96 -21.81
CA LEU A 110 -4.27 -30.48 -22.69
C LEU A 110 -2.90 -30.99 -22.25
N THR A 111 -2.67 -31.06 -20.94
CA THR A 111 -1.43 -31.64 -20.38
C THR A 111 -1.33 -33.13 -20.69
N ALA A 112 -2.42 -33.88 -20.54
CA ALA A 112 -2.46 -35.32 -20.88
C ALA A 112 -2.32 -35.56 -22.41
N GLU A 113 -2.89 -34.68 -23.25
CA GLU A 113 -2.69 -34.74 -24.70
C GLU A 113 -1.25 -34.41 -25.10
N LYS A 114 -0.64 -33.39 -24.48
CA LYS A 114 0.79 -33.07 -24.66
C LYS A 114 1.68 -34.26 -24.31
N GLU A 115 1.45 -34.90 -23.14
CA GLU A 115 2.19 -36.11 -22.75
C GLU A 115 1.99 -37.26 -23.72
N ARG A 116 0.76 -37.46 -24.24
CA ARG A 116 0.45 -38.51 -25.21
C ARG A 116 1.14 -38.24 -26.57
N ILE A 117 1.16 -37.00 -27.03
CA ILE A 117 1.87 -36.60 -28.25
C ILE A 117 3.38 -36.78 -28.07
N MET A 118 3.90 -36.39 -26.89
CA MET A 118 5.30 -36.55 -26.53
C MET A 118 5.70 -38.04 -26.54
N ALA A 119 4.90 -38.91 -25.91
CA ALA A 119 5.11 -40.34 -25.92
C ALA A 119 5.05 -40.96 -27.34
N MET A 120 4.15 -40.49 -28.22
CA MET A 120 4.10 -40.92 -29.63
C MET A 120 5.32 -40.46 -30.44
N LYS A 121 5.82 -39.25 -30.21
CA LYS A 121 7.04 -38.74 -30.86
C LYS A 121 8.29 -39.50 -30.39
N ILE A 122 8.40 -39.82 -29.11
CA ILE A 122 9.46 -40.65 -28.54
C ILE A 122 9.46 -42.04 -29.20
N ALA A 123 8.29 -42.65 -29.36
CA ALA A 123 8.15 -43.96 -30.00
C ALA A 123 8.52 -43.93 -31.51
N GLN A 124 8.39 -42.79 -32.18
CA GLN A 124 8.73 -42.66 -33.63
C GLN A 124 10.19 -42.29 -33.87
N THR A 125 10.83 -41.49 -32.95
CA THR A 125 12.19 -40.95 -33.17
C THR A 125 13.27 -41.73 -32.43
N GLY A 126 12.94 -42.58 -31.48
CA GLY A 126 13.92 -43.34 -30.68
C GLY A 126 14.80 -42.51 -29.74
N LEU A 127 14.44 -41.22 -29.53
CA LEU A 127 15.12 -40.30 -28.64
C LEU A 127 14.65 -40.48 -27.18
N SER A 128 15.51 -40.15 -26.21
CA SER A 128 15.12 -40.21 -24.80
C SER A 128 14.12 -39.11 -24.45
N PRO A 129 13.33 -39.23 -23.36
CA PRO A 129 12.43 -38.18 -22.91
C PRO A 129 13.13 -36.86 -22.58
N GLU A 130 14.40 -36.94 -22.17
CA GLU A 130 15.26 -35.77 -21.86
C GLU A 130 15.70 -35.00 -23.11
N ASP A 131 16.07 -35.73 -24.17
CA ASP A 131 16.46 -35.12 -25.46
C ASP A 131 15.30 -34.38 -26.15
N MET A 132 14.06 -34.80 -25.91
CA MET A 132 12.87 -34.19 -26.50
C MET A 132 12.38 -32.95 -25.70
N ALA A 133 12.61 -32.88 -24.40
CA ALA A 133 12.28 -31.70 -23.61
C ALA A 133 13.05 -30.46 -24.13
N HIS A 134 14.29 -30.66 -24.53
CA HIS A 134 15.12 -29.61 -25.12
C HIS A 134 14.68 -29.14 -26.51
N ILE A 135 13.97 -29.98 -27.28
CA ILE A 135 13.47 -29.62 -28.62
C ILE A 135 12.19 -28.78 -28.53
N PHE A 136 11.34 -29.02 -27.51
CA PHE A 136 10.06 -28.32 -27.35
C PHE A 136 10.18 -26.96 -26.62
N ASP A 137 11.18 -26.77 -25.75
CA ASP A 137 11.48 -25.46 -25.17
C ASP A 137 11.96 -24.43 -26.21
N ASN A 138 12.38 -24.90 -27.42
CA ASN A 138 12.82 -24.04 -28.50
C ASN A 138 11.73 -23.69 -29.55
N GLU A 139 10.58 -24.40 -29.59
CA GLU A 139 9.51 -24.12 -30.55
C GLU A 139 8.59 -22.96 -30.12
N ASP A 140 8.50 -22.63 -28.82
CA ASP A 140 7.68 -21.50 -28.31
C ASP A 140 8.42 -20.16 -28.29
N ALA A 141 9.64 -20.05 -28.81
CA ALA A 141 10.51 -18.88 -28.71
C ALA A 141 10.79 -18.18 -30.05
N THR A 142 9.84 -18.16 -30.98
CA THR A 142 9.92 -17.30 -32.13
C THR A 142 9.06 -16.06 -31.93
N ASP A 143 9.67 -14.98 -31.45
CA ASP A 143 9.16 -13.64 -31.64
C ASP A 143 9.41 -13.23 -33.12
N ASP A 144 8.52 -12.43 -33.68
CA ASP A 144 8.34 -12.05 -35.08
C ASP A 144 9.51 -11.24 -35.71
N ASP A 145 10.68 -11.15 -35.06
CA ASP A 145 11.84 -10.35 -35.49
C ASP A 145 13.11 -11.15 -35.86
N GLY A 146 13.02 -12.44 -36.14
CA GLY A 146 14.06 -13.18 -36.88
C GLY A 146 15.49 -13.21 -36.26
N GLU A 147 15.71 -12.80 -35.03
CA GLU A 147 16.96 -12.97 -34.33
C GLU A 147 16.96 -14.26 -33.51
N GLN A 148 17.84 -15.19 -33.88
CA GLN A 148 18.10 -16.41 -33.11
C GLN A 148 18.60 -16.05 -31.69
N LYS A 149 17.76 -16.29 -30.66
CA LYS A 149 18.27 -16.27 -29.27
C LYS A 149 19.31 -17.38 -29.11
N PRO A 150 20.44 -17.11 -28.45
CA PRO A 150 21.47 -18.12 -28.24
C PRO A 150 20.90 -19.32 -27.47
N GLU A 151 21.24 -20.52 -27.90
CA GLU A 151 20.92 -21.78 -27.19
C GLU A 151 21.31 -21.65 -25.72
N VAL A 152 20.34 -21.72 -24.84
CA VAL A 152 20.57 -21.78 -23.38
C VAL A 152 21.04 -23.20 -23.06
N ILE A 153 22.36 -23.37 -23.01
CA ILE A 153 22.97 -24.58 -22.42
C ILE A 153 22.49 -24.60 -20.96
N ASP A 154 21.79 -25.65 -20.57
CA ASP A 154 21.42 -25.85 -19.15
C ASP A 154 22.73 -26.15 -18.36
N ASP A 155 23.32 -25.11 -17.83
CA ASP A 155 24.56 -25.17 -17.05
C ASP A 155 24.30 -25.52 -15.56
N GLY A 156 23.12 -26.02 -15.24
CA GLY A 156 22.69 -26.39 -13.88
C GLY A 156 22.46 -25.19 -12.95
N LYS A 157 22.43 -23.97 -13.49
CA LYS A 157 22.14 -22.76 -12.73
C LYS A 157 20.63 -22.59 -12.55
N ARG A 158 20.19 -22.37 -11.33
CA ARG A 158 18.77 -22.06 -11.06
C ARG A 158 18.44 -20.57 -11.10
N PHE A 159 19.45 -19.69 -10.99
CA PHE A 159 19.33 -18.23 -11.12
C PHE A 159 20.04 -17.79 -12.39
N PHE A 160 19.29 -17.49 -13.43
CA PHE A 160 19.87 -17.10 -14.72
C PHE A 160 20.28 -15.61 -14.74
N ARG A 161 19.36 -14.73 -14.33
CA ARG A 161 19.60 -13.27 -14.36
C ARG A 161 20.64 -12.83 -13.34
N LEU A 162 20.59 -13.39 -12.11
CA LEU A 162 21.57 -13.05 -11.08
C LEU A 162 22.96 -13.57 -11.43
N SER A 163 23.07 -14.78 -12.00
CA SER A 163 24.36 -15.29 -12.50
C SER A 163 24.92 -14.45 -13.65
N ALA A 164 24.07 -13.93 -14.54
CA ALA A 164 24.50 -13.00 -15.58
C ALA A 164 25.04 -11.67 -15.00
N VAL A 165 24.48 -11.21 -13.87
CA VAL A 165 25.06 -10.06 -13.13
C VAL A 165 26.45 -10.41 -12.60
N ASP A 166 26.64 -11.58 -11.99
CA ASP A 166 27.97 -12.01 -11.53
C ASP A 166 29.00 -11.99 -12.66
N GLU A 167 28.63 -12.49 -13.85
CA GLU A 167 29.50 -12.49 -15.03
C GLU A 167 29.80 -11.07 -15.52
N LYS A 168 28.80 -10.18 -15.57
CA LYS A 168 28.97 -8.77 -15.92
C LYS A 168 29.98 -8.07 -15.01
N TYR A 169 29.93 -8.37 -13.71
CA TYR A 169 30.79 -7.72 -12.72
C TYR A 169 32.20 -8.33 -12.56
N LEU A 170 32.53 -9.41 -13.29
CA LEU A 170 33.92 -9.92 -13.36
C LEU A 170 34.87 -8.91 -13.98
N THR A 171 34.40 -8.10 -14.92
CA THR A 171 35.22 -7.10 -15.66
C THR A 171 34.81 -5.66 -15.32
N TYR A 172 33.93 -5.49 -14.31
CA TYR A 172 33.42 -4.17 -13.94
C TYR A 172 34.50 -3.30 -13.32
N THR A 173 34.64 -2.09 -13.84
CA THR A 173 35.45 -1.03 -13.27
C THR A 173 34.52 0.05 -12.71
N PRO A 174 34.65 0.44 -11.44
CA PRO A 174 33.85 1.52 -10.89
C PRO A 174 33.99 2.81 -11.72
N PRO A 175 32.88 3.53 -11.99
CA PRO A 175 32.95 4.81 -12.67
C PRO A 175 33.63 5.87 -11.79
N GLU A 176 34.02 6.97 -12.40
CA GLU A 176 34.46 8.14 -11.64
C GLU A 176 33.23 8.81 -11.01
N TYR A 177 33.24 8.94 -9.67
CA TYR A 177 32.16 9.51 -8.90
C TYR A 177 32.44 10.96 -8.52
N ASP A 178 31.43 11.82 -8.58
CA ASP A 178 31.45 13.18 -8.02
C ASP A 178 31.18 13.13 -6.50
N THR A 179 32.17 13.49 -5.71
CA THR A 179 32.09 13.57 -4.24
C THR A 179 32.23 14.99 -3.72
N SER A 180 32.09 16.00 -4.59
CA SER A 180 32.35 17.41 -4.23
C SER A 180 31.11 18.15 -3.74
N MET A 181 29.89 17.66 -4.04
CA MET A 181 28.65 18.40 -3.79
C MET A 181 28.14 18.26 -2.36
N SER A 182 27.50 19.33 -1.89
CA SER A 182 26.73 19.38 -0.65
C SER A 182 25.28 18.91 -0.87
N LEU A 183 24.52 18.68 0.21
CA LEU A 183 23.08 18.33 0.13
C LEU A 183 22.23 19.47 -0.46
N GLN A 184 22.58 20.71 -0.20
CA GLN A 184 21.88 21.85 -0.79
C GLN A 184 22.09 21.92 -2.30
N GLU A 185 23.33 21.81 -2.75
CA GLU A 185 23.67 21.77 -4.18
C GLU A 185 23.02 20.59 -4.87
N LEU A 186 22.96 19.42 -4.23
CA LEU A 186 22.26 18.25 -4.75
C LEU A 186 20.77 18.53 -4.99
N CYS A 187 20.10 19.20 -4.05
CA CYS A 187 18.68 19.57 -4.19
C CYS A 187 18.47 20.59 -5.31
N ASP A 188 19.30 21.60 -5.39
CA ASP A 188 19.21 22.66 -6.38
C ASP A 188 19.51 22.12 -7.80
N ASP A 189 20.55 21.32 -7.95
CA ASP A 189 20.93 20.68 -9.20
C ASP A 189 19.85 19.70 -9.69
N LEU A 190 19.33 18.85 -8.82
CA LEU A 190 18.24 17.91 -9.18
C LEU A 190 16.99 18.66 -9.65
N ARG A 191 16.60 19.73 -8.96
CA ARG A 191 15.49 20.60 -9.38
C ARG A 191 15.74 21.23 -10.74
N ASN A 192 16.93 21.80 -10.94
CA ASN A 192 17.32 22.45 -12.18
C ASN A 192 17.42 21.44 -13.34
N TYR A 193 17.96 20.24 -13.10
CA TYR A 193 18.00 19.15 -14.06
C TYR A 193 16.59 18.73 -14.49
N ALA A 194 15.67 18.52 -13.53
CA ALA A 194 14.29 18.17 -13.82
C ALA A 194 13.61 19.23 -14.72
N CYS A 195 13.87 20.51 -14.46
CA CYS A 195 13.35 21.61 -15.26
C CYS A 195 13.99 21.69 -16.65
N SER A 196 15.32 21.75 -16.72
CA SER A 196 16.07 22.03 -17.96
C SER A 196 16.04 20.85 -18.94
N ARG A 197 16.20 19.61 -18.45
CA ARG A 197 16.31 18.40 -19.28
C ARG A 197 15.00 17.66 -19.50
N ALA A 198 14.12 17.62 -18.48
CA ALA A 198 12.89 16.85 -18.55
C ALA A 198 11.61 17.69 -18.67
N ARG A 199 11.70 19.01 -18.58
CA ARG A 199 10.54 19.93 -18.57
C ARG A 199 9.54 19.58 -17.45
N LEU A 200 10.07 19.11 -16.31
CA LEU A 200 9.31 18.80 -15.11
C LEU A 200 9.59 19.85 -14.05
N PHE A 201 8.54 20.43 -13.51
CA PHE A 201 8.64 21.55 -12.60
C PHE A 201 8.23 21.12 -11.20
N TYR A 202 9.19 21.10 -10.26
CA TYR A 202 8.96 20.79 -8.86
C TYR A 202 9.34 21.97 -7.97
N GLU A 203 8.57 22.18 -6.92
CA GLU A 203 8.97 23.10 -5.86
C GLU A 203 10.23 22.58 -5.18
N ILE A 204 11.14 23.49 -4.81
CA ILE A 204 12.39 23.10 -4.11
C ILE A 204 12.08 22.35 -2.79
N LYS A 205 10.97 22.69 -2.13
CA LYS A 205 10.50 22.02 -0.93
C LYS A 205 10.26 20.53 -1.19
N THR A 206 9.65 20.15 -2.30
CA THR A 206 9.40 18.74 -2.68
C THR A 206 10.71 17.98 -2.83
N ILE A 207 11.71 18.57 -3.48
CA ILE A 207 13.03 17.96 -3.66
C ILE A 207 13.74 17.79 -2.30
N ARG A 208 13.72 18.83 -1.45
CA ARG A 208 14.28 18.76 -0.08
C ARG A 208 13.63 17.69 0.76
N LEU A 209 12.29 17.59 0.71
CA LEU A 209 11.54 16.53 1.39
C LEU A 209 11.93 15.13 0.90
N MET A 210 12.17 14.99 -0.42
CA MET A 210 12.59 13.73 -1.03
C MET A 210 13.96 13.30 -0.52
N ILE A 211 14.96 14.18 -0.62
CA ILE A 211 16.34 13.88 -0.21
C ILE A 211 16.43 13.68 1.31
N ALA A 212 15.83 14.57 2.11
CA ALA A 212 15.81 14.42 3.56
C ALA A 212 15.00 13.20 4.01
N GLY A 213 13.91 12.86 3.31
CA GLY A 213 13.12 11.67 3.59
C GLY A 213 13.91 10.39 3.46
N LEU A 214 14.74 10.28 2.43
CA LEU A 214 15.59 9.11 2.15
C LEU A 214 16.70 8.91 3.19
N SER A 215 17.05 9.92 3.97
CA SER A 215 17.96 9.78 5.10
C SER A 215 17.32 9.09 6.30
N SER A 216 16.04 9.38 6.55
CA SER A 216 15.30 8.90 7.73
C SER A 216 14.52 7.61 7.50
N THR A 217 14.16 7.34 6.24
CA THR A 217 13.46 6.13 5.80
C THR A 217 14.01 5.64 4.46
N LYS A 218 13.90 4.35 4.19
CA LYS A 218 14.26 3.81 2.86
C LYS A 218 13.06 3.72 1.91
N LEU A 219 11.87 4.08 2.39
CA LEU A 219 10.62 4.10 1.62
C LEU A 219 10.01 5.50 1.64
N ILE A 220 9.78 6.04 0.45
CA ILE A 220 8.98 7.26 0.26
C ILE A 220 7.67 6.89 -0.42
N LEU A 221 6.58 7.51 0.01
CA LEU A 221 5.27 7.40 -0.61
C LEU A 221 4.90 8.74 -1.24
N LEU A 222 4.90 8.81 -2.58
CA LEU A 222 4.40 9.95 -3.34
C LEU A 222 2.90 9.81 -3.53
N GLN A 223 2.13 10.64 -2.86
CA GLN A 223 0.67 10.58 -2.85
C GLN A 223 0.07 11.84 -3.49
N GLY A 224 -1.11 11.74 -4.10
CA GLY A 224 -1.81 12.89 -4.65
C GLY A 224 -2.64 12.57 -5.90
N ILE A 225 -3.13 13.61 -6.56
CA ILE A 225 -4.00 13.53 -7.74
C ILE A 225 -3.23 12.91 -8.92
N SER A 226 -3.92 12.15 -9.77
CA SER A 226 -3.32 11.58 -10.99
C SER A 226 -2.80 12.67 -11.93
N GLY A 227 -1.66 12.42 -12.60
CA GLY A 227 -1.06 13.34 -13.57
C GLY A 227 -0.31 14.54 -12.98
N THR A 228 0.05 14.51 -11.69
CA THR A 228 0.86 15.57 -11.03
C THR A 228 2.37 15.34 -11.09
N GLY A 229 2.83 14.24 -11.71
CA GLY A 229 4.26 13.96 -11.87
C GLY A 229 4.87 13.06 -10.79
N LYS A 230 4.04 12.28 -10.05
CA LYS A 230 4.52 11.38 -8.99
C LYS A 230 5.56 10.36 -9.49
N THR A 231 5.26 9.64 -10.57
CA THR A 231 6.16 8.65 -11.17
C THR A 231 7.33 9.31 -11.92
N SER A 232 7.11 10.51 -12.46
CA SER A 232 8.13 11.25 -13.20
C SER A 232 9.27 11.75 -12.31
N LEU A 233 9.02 12.06 -11.03
CA LEU A 233 10.06 12.56 -10.11
C LEU A 233 11.15 11.51 -9.87
N PRO A 234 10.88 10.28 -9.40
CA PRO A 234 11.91 9.28 -9.22
C PRO A 234 12.55 8.84 -10.55
N TYR A 235 11.82 8.86 -11.66
CA TYR A 235 12.38 8.59 -12.97
C TYR A 235 13.48 9.60 -13.33
N VAL A 236 13.20 10.89 -13.16
CA VAL A 236 14.18 11.96 -13.41
C VAL A 236 15.36 11.89 -12.43
N MET A 237 15.11 11.50 -11.18
CA MET A 237 16.22 11.28 -10.22
C MET A 237 17.19 10.20 -10.70
N GLY A 238 16.69 9.08 -11.21
CA GLY A 238 17.55 8.04 -11.78
C GLY A 238 18.38 8.55 -12.96
N LYS A 239 17.77 9.33 -13.86
CA LYS A 239 18.49 9.96 -14.97
C LYS A 239 19.55 10.97 -14.51
N TYR A 240 19.26 11.74 -13.46
CA TYR A 240 20.21 12.67 -12.87
C TYR A 240 21.42 11.95 -12.26
N PHE A 241 21.21 10.84 -11.55
CA PHE A 241 22.28 10.02 -10.97
C PHE A 241 22.98 9.10 -11.98
N GLU A 242 22.64 9.17 -13.26
CA GLU A 242 23.17 8.29 -14.31
C GLU A 242 22.97 6.79 -14.00
N ASN A 243 21.85 6.48 -13.37
CA ASN A 243 21.47 5.11 -13.04
C ASN A 243 19.95 4.96 -13.22
N ASP A 244 19.54 4.20 -14.24
CA ASP A 244 18.15 4.09 -14.63
C ASP A 244 17.28 3.53 -13.50
N THR A 245 16.16 4.20 -13.29
CA THR A 245 15.15 3.80 -12.30
C THR A 245 14.45 2.52 -12.73
N THR A 246 14.38 1.55 -11.84
CA THR A 246 13.59 0.34 -12.04
C THR A 246 12.13 0.61 -11.64
N ILE A 247 11.20 0.51 -12.60
CA ILE A 247 9.78 0.73 -12.35
C ILE A 247 9.08 -0.63 -12.30
N ALA A 248 8.51 -0.95 -11.16
CA ALA A 248 7.64 -2.11 -10.95
C ALA A 248 6.18 -1.64 -10.93
N SER A 249 5.44 -1.92 -11.99
CA SER A 249 4.01 -1.62 -12.06
C SER A 249 3.24 -2.64 -11.22
N VAL A 250 2.69 -2.19 -10.11
CA VAL A 250 1.92 -3.05 -9.20
C VAL A 250 0.60 -3.44 -9.86
N GLN A 251 0.26 -4.73 -9.80
CA GLN A 251 -0.99 -5.25 -10.38
C GLN A 251 -1.99 -5.59 -9.27
N PRO A 252 -3.30 -5.55 -9.54
CA PRO A 252 -4.33 -5.90 -8.57
C PRO A 252 -4.22 -7.34 -8.03
N SER A 253 -3.52 -8.21 -8.76
CA SER A 253 -3.27 -9.61 -8.40
C SER A 253 -2.18 -9.80 -7.36
N TRP A 254 -1.36 -8.79 -7.09
CA TRP A 254 -0.24 -8.90 -6.16
C TRP A 254 -0.70 -9.20 -4.73
N ARG A 255 -0.24 -10.33 -4.17
CA ARG A 255 -0.70 -10.82 -2.85
C ARG A 255 0.41 -11.14 -1.88
N ASP A 256 1.63 -11.41 -2.36
CA ASP A 256 2.74 -11.80 -1.53
C ASP A 256 4.09 -11.35 -2.13
N ARG A 257 5.19 -11.66 -1.45
CA ARG A 257 6.54 -11.25 -1.84
C ARG A 257 7.03 -11.83 -3.17
N THR A 258 6.39 -12.89 -3.67
CA THR A 258 6.82 -13.54 -4.92
C THR A 258 6.65 -12.64 -6.13
N GLU A 259 5.70 -11.72 -6.07
CA GLU A 259 5.49 -10.70 -7.09
C GLU A 259 6.68 -9.70 -7.15
N LEU A 260 7.33 -9.47 -6.01
CA LEU A 260 8.45 -8.54 -5.91
C LEU A 260 9.80 -9.20 -6.23
N PHE A 261 10.03 -10.41 -5.71
CA PHE A 261 11.32 -11.09 -5.82
C PHE A 261 11.32 -12.24 -6.82
N GLY A 262 10.16 -12.82 -7.09
CA GLY A 262 10.05 -14.06 -7.83
C GLY A 262 9.92 -15.29 -6.94
N TYR A 263 9.93 -16.46 -7.54
CA TYR A 263 9.73 -17.73 -6.84
C TYR A 263 10.51 -18.87 -7.49
N PHE A 264 10.83 -19.88 -6.69
CA PHE A 264 11.45 -21.12 -7.19
C PHE A 264 10.39 -22.04 -7.78
N ASN A 265 10.59 -22.46 -9.03
CA ASN A 265 9.72 -23.43 -9.69
C ASN A 265 10.26 -24.84 -9.47
N GLU A 266 9.55 -25.64 -8.69
CA GLU A 266 9.93 -27.01 -8.33
C GLU A 266 9.99 -27.96 -9.54
N PHE A 267 9.25 -27.69 -10.61
CA PHE A 267 9.22 -28.54 -11.80
C PHE A 267 10.42 -28.28 -12.71
N THR A 268 10.68 -27.01 -13.01
CA THR A 268 11.81 -26.60 -13.88
C THR A 268 13.12 -26.50 -13.13
N LYS A 269 13.10 -26.58 -11.79
CA LYS A 269 14.25 -26.34 -10.90
C LYS A 269 14.93 -24.97 -11.13
N LYS A 270 14.21 -24.03 -11.72
CA LYS A 270 14.67 -22.66 -11.99
C LYS A 270 13.95 -21.65 -11.10
N PHE A 271 14.59 -20.56 -10.80
CA PHE A 271 13.99 -19.43 -10.08
C PHE A 271 13.45 -18.41 -11.09
N ASN A 272 12.17 -18.08 -11.01
CA ASN A 272 11.57 -17.03 -11.83
C ASN A 272 11.92 -15.67 -11.23
N GLU A 273 12.97 -15.05 -11.76
CA GLU A 273 13.56 -13.83 -11.23
C GLU A 273 12.84 -12.60 -11.77
N THR A 274 12.43 -11.70 -10.87
CA THR A 274 11.86 -10.40 -11.26
C THR A 274 12.96 -9.39 -11.59
N GLU A 275 12.60 -8.32 -12.27
CA GLU A 275 13.53 -7.21 -12.53
C GLU A 275 13.90 -6.46 -11.23
N VAL A 276 12.99 -6.40 -10.27
CA VAL A 276 13.27 -5.82 -8.94
C VAL A 276 14.34 -6.64 -8.21
N LEU A 277 14.20 -7.95 -8.18
CA LEU A 277 15.22 -8.84 -7.60
C LEU A 277 16.58 -8.65 -8.27
N ARG A 278 16.62 -8.68 -9.60
CA ARG A 278 17.84 -8.47 -10.37
C ARG A 278 18.51 -7.15 -10.00
N ARG A 279 17.74 -6.06 -9.91
CA ARG A 279 18.27 -4.73 -9.58
C ARG A 279 18.81 -4.65 -8.16
N ILE A 280 18.11 -5.22 -7.18
CA ILE A 280 18.59 -5.29 -5.79
C ILE A 280 19.90 -6.11 -5.73
N TYR A 281 19.96 -7.22 -6.44
CA TYR A 281 21.19 -8.03 -6.50
C TYR A 281 22.34 -7.27 -7.15
N GLU A 282 22.11 -6.62 -8.30
CA GLU A 282 23.11 -5.82 -9.00
C GLU A 282 23.66 -4.69 -8.12
N SER A 283 22.80 -4.07 -7.30
CA SER A 283 23.23 -2.98 -6.41
C SER A 283 24.16 -3.43 -5.27
N THR A 284 24.34 -4.74 -5.05
CA THR A 284 25.35 -5.26 -4.12
C THR A 284 26.79 -5.17 -4.65
N TYR A 285 26.95 -4.91 -5.95
CA TYR A 285 28.26 -4.85 -6.64
C TYR A 285 28.80 -3.44 -6.83
N ASN A 286 27.98 -2.40 -6.62
CA ASN A 286 28.34 -1.02 -6.91
C ASN A 286 27.88 -0.07 -5.80
N ASP A 287 28.39 1.14 -5.82
CA ASP A 287 27.98 2.22 -4.89
C ASP A 287 27.01 3.23 -5.55
N ASP A 288 26.41 2.84 -6.66
CA ASP A 288 25.41 3.68 -7.32
C ASP A 288 24.15 3.83 -6.47
N ILE A 289 23.51 4.98 -6.54
CA ILE A 289 22.18 5.19 -5.98
C ILE A 289 21.18 4.45 -6.89
N ASN A 290 20.52 3.42 -6.36
CA ASN A 290 19.53 2.61 -7.07
C ASN A 290 18.13 3.00 -6.62
N ILE A 291 17.25 3.33 -7.57
CA ILE A 291 15.86 3.72 -7.30
C ILE A 291 14.92 2.66 -7.84
N ILE A 292 14.09 2.11 -6.95
CA ILE A 292 13.03 1.16 -7.30
C ILE A 292 11.69 1.85 -7.04
N VAL A 293 10.90 2.02 -8.10
CA VAL A 293 9.56 2.60 -8.03
C VAL A 293 8.53 1.49 -8.01
N LEU A 294 7.66 1.50 -7.01
CA LEU A 294 6.44 0.71 -6.95
C LEU A 294 5.31 1.60 -7.47
N ASP A 295 5.05 1.52 -8.78
CA ASP A 295 4.08 2.40 -9.43
C ASP A 295 2.66 1.92 -9.16
N GLU A 296 1.79 2.87 -8.77
CA GLU A 296 0.42 2.61 -8.31
C GLU A 296 0.36 1.58 -7.16
N MET A 297 1.27 1.73 -6.19
CA MET A 297 1.49 0.72 -5.16
C MET A 297 0.23 0.34 -4.36
N ASN A 298 -0.78 1.20 -4.32
CA ASN A 298 -2.04 0.97 -3.61
C ASN A 298 -3.16 0.36 -4.48
N ILE A 299 -2.88 -0.04 -5.71
CA ILE A 299 -3.82 -0.84 -6.53
C ILE A 299 -3.95 -2.28 -5.99
N ALA A 300 -2.93 -2.73 -5.24
CA ALA A 300 -2.96 -3.93 -4.42
C ALA A 300 -2.69 -3.55 -2.95
N ARG A 301 -2.91 -4.48 -2.01
CA ARG A 301 -2.63 -4.21 -0.59
C ARG A 301 -1.13 -4.27 -0.30
N VAL A 302 -0.54 -3.10 -0.09
CA VAL A 302 0.90 -2.92 0.15
C VAL A 302 1.41 -3.80 1.29
N GLU A 303 0.66 -3.91 2.37
CA GLU A 303 0.99 -4.70 3.55
C GLU A 303 1.03 -6.22 3.31
N TYR A 304 0.68 -6.69 2.11
CA TYR A 304 0.79 -8.10 1.76
C TYR A 304 2.05 -8.37 0.93
N TYR A 305 2.19 -7.73 -0.22
CA TYR A 305 3.33 -8.00 -1.11
C TYR A 305 4.63 -7.34 -0.64
N PHE A 306 4.57 -6.26 0.14
CA PHE A 306 5.73 -5.52 0.64
C PHE A 306 5.96 -5.70 2.16
N ALA A 307 5.22 -6.59 2.83
CA ALA A 307 5.26 -6.80 4.28
C ALA A 307 6.65 -7.13 4.82
N GLU A 308 7.37 -8.03 4.14
CA GLU A 308 8.71 -8.45 4.53
C GLU A 308 9.70 -7.29 4.44
N MET A 309 9.66 -6.51 3.35
CA MET A 309 10.49 -5.31 3.18
C MET A 309 10.20 -4.24 4.23
N LEU A 310 8.91 -4.01 4.55
CA LEU A 310 8.54 -3.08 5.63
C LEU A 310 9.16 -3.47 6.97
N SER A 311 9.31 -4.76 7.24
CA SER A 311 9.90 -5.25 8.49
C SER A 311 11.43 -5.21 8.46
N ILE A 312 12.03 -5.62 7.35
CA ILE A 312 13.49 -5.64 7.17
C ILE A 312 14.08 -4.23 7.22
N LEU A 313 13.49 -3.28 6.49
CA LEU A 313 13.99 -1.90 6.41
C LEU A 313 13.86 -1.12 7.73
N GLU A 314 13.17 -1.66 8.75
CA GLU A 314 13.10 -1.10 10.09
C GLU A 314 14.18 -1.62 11.05
N MET A 315 14.86 -2.70 10.71
CA MET A 315 15.91 -3.26 11.58
C MET A 315 17.03 -2.23 11.74
N PRO A 316 17.49 -1.99 12.99
CA PRO A 316 18.49 -0.98 13.26
C PRO A 316 19.84 -1.26 12.62
N ASP A 317 20.19 -2.54 12.49
CA ASP A 317 21.44 -2.99 11.88
C ASP A 317 21.20 -3.43 10.41
N PRO A 318 21.75 -2.68 9.44
CA PRO A 318 21.62 -3.06 8.03
C PRO A 318 22.23 -4.43 7.69
N SER A 319 23.13 -4.98 8.50
CA SER A 319 23.67 -6.32 8.29
C SER A 319 22.63 -7.44 8.46
N GLU A 320 21.52 -7.12 9.15
CA GLU A 320 20.38 -8.03 9.33
C GLU A 320 19.33 -7.94 8.20
N TRP A 321 19.47 -6.99 7.28
CA TRP A 321 18.54 -6.83 6.17
C TRP A 321 18.69 -7.95 5.15
N LYS A 322 18.11 -9.10 5.41
CA LYS A 322 18.23 -10.30 4.59
C LYS A 322 16.87 -10.84 4.18
N VAL A 323 16.73 -11.15 2.90
CA VAL A 323 15.58 -11.83 2.32
C VAL A 323 16.00 -13.25 1.94
N GLU A 324 15.29 -14.25 2.45
CA GLU A 324 15.52 -15.64 2.09
C GLU A 324 14.76 -15.93 0.77
N LEU A 325 15.51 -16.18 -0.31
CA LEU A 325 14.93 -16.52 -1.62
C LEU A 325 14.70 -18.02 -1.75
N VAL A 326 15.63 -18.83 -1.23
CA VAL A 326 15.59 -20.29 -1.27
C VAL A 326 16.11 -20.87 0.05
N SER A 327 15.57 -22.01 0.47
CA SER A 327 15.90 -22.64 1.76
C SER A 327 17.22 -23.41 1.77
N ALA A 328 17.72 -23.83 0.60
CA ALA A 328 18.96 -24.59 0.48
C ALA A 328 19.85 -23.96 -0.60
N SER A 329 21.18 -23.89 -0.36
CA SER A 329 22.15 -23.39 -1.33
C SER A 329 22.58 -24.49 -2.30
N TRP A 330 22.83 -24.12 -3.56
CA TRP A 330 23.50 -24.93 -4.55
C TRP A 330 24.88 -24.33 -4.83
N GLU A 331 25.83 -25.16 -5.28
CA GLU A 331 27.18 -24.69 -5.64
C GLU A 331 27.18 -23.69 -6.82
N THR A 332 26.13 -23.78 -7.66
CA THR A 332 25.94 -22.91 -8.84
C THR A 332 25.18 -21.62 -8.53
N ASP A 333 24.82 -21.38 -7.25
CA ASP A 333 24.10 -20.18 -6.85
C ASP A 333 24.96 -18.91 -7.03
N PRO A 334 24.29 -17.75 -7.25
CA PRO A 334 24.97 -16.46 -7.35
C PRO A 334 25.83 -16.12 -6.13
N LYS A 335 26.96 -15.42 -6.36
CA LYS A 335 27.99 -15.15 -5.34
C LYS A 335 27.48 -14.39 -4.12
N HIS A 336 26.58 -13.41 -4.34
CA HIS A 336 26.01 -12.58 -3.26
C HIS A 336 24.70 -13.14 -2.71
N LEU A 337 24.53 -14.48 -2.79
CA LEU A 337 23.37 -15.20 -2.25
C LEU A 337 23.81 -16.30 -1.25
N PRO A 338 24.60 -15.99 -0.22
CA PRO A 338 25.10 -16.99 0.72
C PRO A 338 23.93 -17.63 1.50
N GLY A 339 23.88 -18.96 1.51
CA GLY A 339 22.81 -19.69 2.20
C GLY A 339 21.41 -19.44 1.63
N GLY A 340 21.30 -19.05 0.36
CA GLY A 340 20.02 -18.74 -0.28
C GLY A 340 19.40 -17.40 0.17
N LYS A 341 20.16 -16.55 0.85
CA LYS A 341 19.71 -15.26 1.41
C LYS A 341 20.38 -14.10 0.70
N LEU A 342 19.56 -13.14 0.26
CA LEU A 342 20.01 -11.89 -0.34
C LEU A 342 20.12 -10.82 0.75
N GLN A 343 21.32 -10.22 0.89
CA GLN A 343 21.52 -9.01 1.67
C GLN A 343 20.93 -7.82 0.92
N ILE A 344 19.97 -7.11 1.52
CA ILE A 344 19.42 -5.88 0.96
C ILE A 344 20.41 -4.75 1.20
N PRO A 345 20.98 -4.14 0.15
CA PRO A 345 21.97 -3.10 0.31
C PRO A 345 21.34 -1.74 0.61
N GLN A 346 22.10 -0.87 1.28
CA GLN A 346 21.60 0.44 1.71
C GLN A 346 21.46 1.46 0.57
N ASN A 347 22.14 1.26 -0.55
CA ASN A 347 22.12 2.13 -1.73
C ASN A 347 20.88 1.93 -2.61
N VAL A 348 19.87 1.18 -2.14
CA VAL A 348 18.57 1.03 -2.79
C VAL A 348 17.52 1.86 -2.06
N TRP A 349 16.86 2.76 -2.81
CA TRP A 349 15.75 3.57 -2.35
C TRP A 349 14.44 3.11 -2.97
N TYR A 350 13.43 2.89 -2.14
CA TYR A 350 12.10 2.47 -2.58
C TYR A 350 11.15 3.66 -2.59
N ILE A 351 10.48 3.86 -3.72
CA ILE A 351 9.54 4.98 -3.89
C ILE A 351 8.22 4.41 -4.39
N GLY A 352 7.18 4.48 -3.55
CA GLY A 352 5.83 4.12 -3.95
C GLY A 352 5.09 5.32 -4.50
N THR A 353 4.30 5.14 -5.56
CA THR A 353 3.30 6.13 -5.98
C THR A 353 1.91 5.64 -5.59
N ALA A 354 1.06 6.54 -5.10
CA ALA A 354 -0.31 6.22 -4.73
C ALA A 354 -1.28 7.29 -5.23
N ASN A 355 -2.39 6.85 -5.78
CA ASN A 355 -3.50 7.71 -6.14
C ASN A 355 -4.55 7.71 -5.02
N ASN A 356 -5.16 8.88 -4.76
CA ASN A 356 -6.24 9.03 -3.80
C ASN A 356 -7.59 8.96 -4.54
N ASP A 357 -7.84 7.87 -5.25
CA ASP A 357 -9.11 7.64 -5.94
C ASP A 357 -9.85 6.43 -5.36
N ASP A 358 -11.16 6.36 -5.63
CA ASP A 358 -12.05 5.33 -5.07
C ASP A 358 -11.77 3.92 -5.63
N SER A 359 -10.92 3.80 -6.64
CA SER A 359 -10.58 2.53 -7.30
C SER A 359 -9.41 1.78 -6.64
N THR A 360 -8.71 2.44 -5.70
CA THR A 360 -7.50 1.92 -5.05
C THR A 360 -7.73 1.56 -3.58
N PHE A 361 -6.86 0.71 -3.01
CA PHE A 361 -6.91 0.40 -1.59
C PHE A 361 -6.37 1.55 -0.74
N ALA A 362 -6.99 1.77 0.42
CA ALA A 362 -6.41 2.66 1.42
C ALA A 362 -5.06 2.09 1.90
N VAL A 363 -4.05 2.93 1.91
CA VAL A 363 -2.74 2.56 2.46
C VAL A 363 -2.85 2.47 3.98
N SER A 364 -2.39 1.37 4.58
CA SER A 364 -2.52 1.14 6.01
C SER A 364 -1.53 1.97 6.84
N ASP A 365 -1.87 2.20 8.12
CA ASP A 365 -0.98 2.91 9.05
C ASP A 365 0.38 2.22 9.21
N LYS A 366 0.45 0.89 9.02
CA LYS A 366 1.72 0.16 9.04
C LYS A 366 2.71 0.65 7.98
N VAL A 367 2.22 1.01 6.79
CA VAL A 367 3.02 1.57 5.70
C VAL A 367 3.37 3.03 6.00
N TYR A 368 2.38 3.81 6.41
CA TYR A 368 2.58 5.24 6.71
C TYR A 368 3.55 5.49 7.87
N ASP A 369 3.58 4.65 8.89
CA ASP A 369 4.55 4.76 9.98
C ASP A 369 6.00 4.54 9.50
N ARG A 370 6.18 3.76 8.42
CA ARG A 370 7.50 3.36 7.89
C ARG A 370 7.97 4.18 6.69
N ALA A 371 7.06 4.75 5.93
CA ALA A 371 7.36 5.60 4.78
C ALA A 371 7.34 7.08 5.16
N LEU A 372 8.13 7.92 4.49
CA LEU A 372 7.83 9.35 4.46
C LEU A 372 6.83 9.61 3.33
N VAL A 373 5.72 10.26 3.65
CA VAL A 373 4.69 10.64 2.67
C VAL A 373 5.01 12.01 2.10
N ILE A 374 4.98 12.15 0.79
CA ILE A 374 5.09 13.44 0.10
C ILE A 374 3.84 13.63 -0.75
N ASN A 375 3.05 14.65 -0.42
CA ASN A 375 1.84 14.98 -1.15
C ASN A 375 2.18 15.87 -2.36
N ILE A 376 1.84 15.39 -3.56
CA ILE A 376 2.00 16.12 -4.82
C ILE A 376 0.60 16.35 -5.40
N ASP A 377 -0.13 17.30 -4.82
CA ASP A 377 -1.52 17.61 -5.17
C ASP A 377 -1.65 18.66 -6.29
N LYS A 378 -0.57 19.34 -6.62
CA LYS A 378 -0.55 20.41 -7.62
C LYS A 378 0.49 20.14 -8.69
N LYS A 379 0.17 20.49 -9.93
CA LYS A 379 1.19 20.56 -10.99
C LYS A 379 2.17 21.68 -10.67
N GLY A 380 3.45 21.43 -10.90
CA GLY A 380 4.48 22.44 -10.74
C GLY A 380 4.27 23.63 -11.67
N VAL A 381 4.57 24.82 -11.17
CA VAL A 381 4.56 26.04 -11.96
C VAL A 381 5.84 26.12 -12.78
N PRO A 382 5.77 26.35 -14.11
CA PRO A 382 6.96 26.52 -14.93
C PRO A 382 7.87 27.62 -14.42
N PHE A 383 9.18 27.36 -14.42
CA PHE A 383 10.22 28.34 -14.11
C PHE A 383 11.43 28.08 -15.03
N ASP A 384 12.27 29.07 -15.17
CA ASP A 384 13.51 28.94 -15.93
C ASP A 384 14.64 28.48 -15.00
N ALA A 385 15.39 27.47 -15.43
CA ALA A 385 16.54 26.93 -14.72
C ALA A 385 17.77 26.89 -15.63
N PRO A 386 18.98 27.01 -15.07
CA PRO A 386 20.21 26.80 -15.82
C PRO A 386 20.26 25.37 -16.36
N ASP A 387 20.90 25.19 -17.52
CA ASP A 387 21.17 23.85 -18.06
C ASP A 387 22.12 23.10 -17.12
N THR A 388 21.59 22.07 -16.47
CA THR A 388 22.30 21.31 -15.44
C THR A 388 22.56 19.90 -15.97
N PRO A 389 23.82 19.42 -15.97
CA PRO A 389 24.15 18.08 -16.39
C PRO A 389 23.76 17.04 -15.34
N SER A 390 23.68 15.77 -15.78
CA SER A 390 23.63 14.61 -14.86
C SER A 390 24.94 14.47 -14.10
N LYS A 391 24.90 13.80 -12.95
CA LYS A 391 26.07 13.58 -12.10
C LYS A 391 26.07 12.17 -11.53
N LYS A 392 27.19 11.49 -11.61
CA LYS A 392 27.41 10.18 -11.01
C LYS A 392 27.85 10.35 -9.57
N VAL A 393 26.91 10.29 -8.63
CA VAL A 393 27.14 10.47 -7.19
C VAL A 393 27.08 9.12 -6.50
N PRO A 394 28.10 8.71 -5.70
CA PRO A 394 28.06 7.45 -5.00
C PRO A 394 27.16 7.55 -3.76
N TYR A 395 26.49 6.46 -3.41
CA TYR A 395 25.66 6.40 -2.21
C TYR A 395 26.46 6.67 -0.93
N SER A 396 27.69 6.16 -0.84
CA SER A 396 28.58 6.38 0.31
C SER A 396 28.82 7.87 0.60
N HIS A 397 28.96 8.70 -0.43
CA HIS A 397 29.08 10.16 -0.25
C HIS A 397 27.80 10.77 0.31
N VAL A 398 26.64 10.42 -0.25
CA VAL A 398 25.34 10.94 0.24
C VAL A 398 25.08 10.48 1.68
N ALA A 399 25.42 9.24 2.02
CA ALA A 399 25.32 8.73 3.39
C ALA A 399 26.23 9.50 4.36
N ALA A 400 27.47 9.79 3.97
CA ALA A 400 28.39 10.62 4.76
C ALA A 400 27.87 12.05 4.96
N LEU A 401 27.23 12.64 3.93
CA LEU A 401 26.57 13.95 4.05
C LEU A 401 25.40 13.92 5.02
N TYR A 402 24.61 12.84 5.04
CA TYR A 402 23.52 12.67 6.00
C TYR A 402 24.06 12.59 7.44
N GLU A 403 25.07 11.78 7.69
CA GLU A 403 25.71 11.67 9.00
C GLU A 403 26.29 13.01 9.47
N LYS A 404 27.01 13.70 8.58
CA LYS A 404 27.52 15.04 8.84
C LYS A 404 26.41 16.02 9.18
N ALA A 405 25.33 16.03 8.42
CA ALA A 405 24.18 16.93 8.67
C ALA A 405 23.57 16.69 10.07
N VAL A 406 23.43 15.42 10.49
CA VAL A 406 22.91 15.07 11.83
C VAL A 406 23.83 15.56 12.96
N GLN A 407 25.13 15.56 12.72
CA GLN A 407 26.11 16.04 13.71
C GLN A 407 26.18 17.59 13.78
N GLU A 408 26.09 18.26 12.61
CA GLU A 408 26.25 19.72 12.51
C GLU A 408 24.98 20.50 12.83
N ASN A 409 23.78 19.93 12.56
CA ASN A 409 22.49 20.58 12.73
C ASN A 409 21.56 19.83 13.69
N PRO A 410 21.98 19.42 14.90
CA PRO A 410 21.11 18.69 15.81
C PRO A 410 19.87 19.52 16.14
N VAL A 411 18.73 18.85 16.30
CA VAL A 411 17.49 19.52 16.75
C VAL A 411 17.75 20.15 18.12
N SER A 412 17.44 21.43 18.26
CA SER A 412 17.69 22.14 19.52
C SER A 412 16.87 21.58 20.67
N GLN A 413 17.40 21.62 21.90
CA GLN A 413 16.69 21.14 23.08
C GLN A 413 15.37 21.90 23.29
N GLU A 414 15.34 23.19 22.99
CA GLU A 414 14.12 24.01 23.04
C GLU A 414 13.02 23.46 22.12
N LEU A 415 13.36 23.05 20.90
CA LEU A 415 12.40 22.44 19.96
C LEU A 415 11.95 21.05 20.43
N LEU A 416 12.86 20.25 20.97
CA LEU A 416 12.50 18.94 21.53
C LEU A 416 11.55 19.09 22.73
N ASP A 417 11.76 20.08 23.59
CA ASP A 417 10.87 20.37 24.72
C ASP A 417 9.49 20.81 24.24
N LYS A 418 9.40 21.66 23.21
CA LYS A 418 8.13 22.08 22.57
C LYS A 418 7.39 20.88 21.96
N ILE A 419 8.12 19.98 21.29
CA ILE A 419 7.56 18.74 20.74
C ILE A 419 7.04 17.84 21.86
N GLY A 420 7.77 17.72 22.96
CA GLY A 420 7.34 16.96 24.15
C GLY A 420 6.06 17.51 24.78
N LEU A 421 5.95 18.85 24.91
CA LEU A 421 4.71 19.49 25.39
C LEU A 421 3.54 19.26 24.44
N LEU A 422 3.80 19.27 23.13
CA LEU A 422 2.79 18.97 22.12
C LEU A 422 2.34 17.51 22.20
N ASP A 423 3.26 16.55 22.39
CA ASP A 423 2.93 15.12 22.54
C ASP A 423 2.01 14.89 23.75
N ILE A 424 2.33 15.49 24.90
CA ILE A 424 1.48 15.43 26.10
C ILE A 424 0.07 15.96 25.80
N TYR A 425 -0.04 17.10 25.12
CA TYR A 425 -1.33 17.68 24.77
C TYR A 425 -2.14 16.75 23.83
N VAL A 426 -1.47 16.19 22.81
CA VAL A 426 -2.09 15.29 21.82
C VAL A 426 -2.53 13.98 22.48
N ILE A 427 -1.74 13.43 23.38
CA ILE A 427 -2.13 12.23 24.17
C ILE A 427 -3.37 12.53 25.02
N GLU A 428 -3.38 13.65 25.74
CA GLU A 428 -4.48 14.00 26.63
C GLU A 428 -5.80 14.21 25.88
N LYS A 429 -5.78 14.96 24.77
CA LYS A 429 -6.98 15.36 24.05
C LYS A 429 -7.44 14.36 22.99
N PHE A 430 -6.50 13.66 22.34
CA PHE A 430 -6.78 12.83 21.15
C PHE A 430 -6.45 11.36 21.33
N ARG A 431 -5.79 10.98 22.43
CA ARG A 431 -5.33 9.60 22.68
C ARG A 431 -4.37 9.06 21.62
N VAL A 432 -3.63 9.95 20.96
CA VAL A 432 -2.59 9.65 19.97
C VAL A 432 -1.24 10.05 20.55
N ALA A 433 -0.23 9.19 20.42
CA ALA A 433 1.14 9.46 20.87
C ALA A 433 2.09 9.54 19.66
N PHE A 434 3.15 10.32 19.78
CA PHE A 434 4.18 10.43 18.74
C PHE A 434 4.98 9.13 18.62
N GLY A 435 5.32 8.51 19.72
CA GLY A 435 6.07 7.25 19.77
C GLY A 435 7.56 7.40 19.42
N ASN A 436 8.36 6.44 19.86
CA ASN A 436 9.82 6.48 19.69
C ASN A 436 10.29 6.47 18.22
N ARG A 437 9.51 5.82 17.32
CA ARG A 437 9.83 5.75 15.90
C ARG A 437 9.79 7.14 15.26
N ILE A 438 8.73 7.90 15.49
CA ILE A 438 8.56 9.26 14.96
C ILE A 438 9.67 10.16 15.48
N MET A 439 10.01 10.08 16.77
CA MET A 439 11.10 10.85 17.37
C MET A 439 12.46 10.50 16.76
N LYS A 440 12.73 9.19 16.51
CA LYS A 440 13.96 8.77 15.83
C LYS A 440 14.04 9.31 14.40
N GLN A 441 12.93 9.21 13.64
CA GLN A 441 12.87 9.75 12.28
C GLN A 441 13.05 11.27 12.26
N LEU A 442 12.44 11.99 13.18
CA LEU A 442 12.54 13.45 13.31
C LEU A 442 13.98 13.89 13.58
N ASN A 443 14.69 13.21 14.49
CA ASN A 443 16.09 13.53 14.82
C ASN A 443 17.09 13.28 13.68
N ILE A 444 16.70 12.54 12.64
CA ILE A 444 17.50 12.36 11.41
C ILE A 444 17.00 13.30 10.32
N PHE A 445 15.70 13.37 10.12
CA PHE A 445 15.09 14.13 9.03
C PHE A 445 15.31 15.64 9.14
N VAL A 446 15.10 16.22 10.34
CA VAL A 446 15.21 17.68 10.53
C VAL A 446 16.61 18.20 10.24
N PRO A 447 17.69 17.64 10.80
CA PRO A 447 19.05 18.05 10.47
C PRO A 447 19.38 17.99 8.98
N VAL A 448 18.96 16.91 8.33
CA VAL A 448 19.22 16.72 6.89
C VAL A 448 18.41 17.69 6.05
N TYR A 449 17.16 17.97 6.42
CA TYR A 449 16.33 18.97 5.74
C TYR A 449 16.93 20.37 5.83
N VAL A 450 17.49 20.72 6.98
CA VAL A 450 18.23 21.99 7.18
C VAL A 450 19.47 22.02 6.30
N ALA A 451 20.25 20.94 6.24
CA ALA A 451 21.41 20.84 5.37
C ALA A 451 21.06 20.89 3.86
N CYS A 452 19.83 20.52 3.49
CA CYS A 452 19.28 20.71 2.14
C CYS A 452 18.86 22.18 1.86
N GLY A 453 19.05 23.11 2.81
CA GLY A 453 18.71 24.53 2.69
C GLY A 453 17.29 24.88 3.12
N GLY A 454 16.62 24.01 3.87
CA GLY A 454 15.33 24.30 4.53
C GLY A 454 15.49 24.84 5.93
N THR A 455 14.39 24.95 6.69
CA THR A 455 14.40 25.33 8.11
C THR A 455 13.92 24.20 9.00
N ASP A 456 14.36 24.19 10.26
CA ASP A 456 13.96 23.21 11.27
C ASP A 456 12.45 23.23 11.52
N ILE A 457 11.85 24.41 11.58
CA ILE A 457 10.40 24.57 11.77
C ILE A 457 9.61 23.99 10.59
N GLU A 458 10.03 24.23 9.34
CA GLU A 458 9.38 23.62 8.17
C GLU A 458 9.45 22.09 8.19
N ALA A 459 10.59 21.54 8.61
CA ALA A 459 10.79 20.12 8.71
C ALA A 459 9.91 19.49 9.80
N ILE A 460 9.86 20.10 10.99
CA ILE A 460 9.02 19.66 12.11
C ILE A 460 7.54 19.76 11.73
N ASP A 461 7.12 20.88 11.16
CA ASP A 461 5.75 21.10 10.68
C ASP A 461 5.30 19.98 9.74
N TYR A 462 6.15 19.63 8.76
CA TYR A 462 5.85 18.60 7.79
C TYR A 462 5.73 17.19 8.43
N ILE A 463 6.67 16.82 9.27
CA ILE A 463 6.66 15.52 9.97
C ILE A 463 5.43 15.40 10.88
N LEU A 464 5.11 16.44 11.65
CA LEU A 464 3.95 16.43 12.53
C LEU A 464 2.64 16.32 11.75
N ALA A 465 2.50 17.06 10.66
CA ALA A 465 1.31 16.99 9.80
C ALA A 465 1.12 15.59 9.21
N THR A 466 2.18 15.01 8.66
CA THR A 466 2.09 13.76 7.88
C THR A 466 2.19 12.49 8.72
N LYS A 467 2.82 12.52 9.89
CA LYS A 467 3.04 11.34 10.75
C LYS A 467 2.14 11.32 11.98
N VAL A 468 1.81 12.47 12.55
CA VAL A 468 1.04 12.55 13.79
C VAL A 468 -0.41 12.90 13.51
N PHE A 469 -0.67 14.06 12.90
CA PHE A 469 -2.04 14.53 12.72
C PHE A 469 -2.83 13.74 11.69
N ARG A 470 -2.14 13.06 10.77
CA ARG A 470 -2.76 12.11 9.87
C ARG A 470 -3.52 11.00 10.62
N LYS A 471 -3.04 10.56 11.79
CA LYS A 471 -3.72 9.56 12.62
C LYS A 471 -5.10 10.02 13.11
N PHE A 472 -5.38 11.32 13.06
CA PHE A 472 -6.69 11.85 13.44
C PHE A 472 -7.79 11.48 12.45
N GLU A 473 -7.46 11.12 11.19
CA GLU A 473 -8.44 10.61 10.21
C GLU A 473 -9.16 9.36 10.69
N SER A 474 -8.53 8.55 11.55
CA SER A 474 -9.13 7.36 12.15
C SER A 474 -10.03 7.65 13.36
N LEU A 475 -10.02 8.88 13.88
CA LEU A 475 -10.81 9.30 15.03
C LEU A 475 -12.22 9.76 14.59
N ASN A 476 -13.15 9.77 15.54
CA ASN A 476 -14.47 10.37 15.28
C ASN A 476 -14.35 11.91 15.27
N LEU A 477 -14.18 12.48 14.08
CA LEU A 477 -13.91 13.91 13.88
C LEU A 477 -15.03 14.81 14.41
N SER A 478 -16.29 14.34 14.41
CA SER A 478 -17.41 15.12 14.94
C SER A 478 -17.28 15.39 16.46
N LEU A 479 -16.68 14.46 17.19
CA LEU A 479 -16.50 14.59 18.65
C LEU A 479 -15.28 15.43 19.04
N ILE A 480 -14.27 15.56 18.17
CA ILE A 480 -13.01 16.23 18.49
C ILE A 480 -12.83 17.58 17.76
N ARG A 481 -13.89 18.12 17.17
CA ARG A 481 -13.82 19.33 16.35
C ARG A 481 -13.35 20.56 17.13
N ASP A 482 -13.79 20.73 18.38
CA ASP A 482 -13.38 21.85 19.21
C ASP A 482 -11.98 21.65 19.79
N GLU A 483 -11.58 20.43 20.08
CA GLU A 483 -10.23 20.06 20.44
C GLU A 483 -9.23 20.38 19.31
N ILE A 484 -9.59 20.14 18.06
CA ILE A 484 -8.77 20.53 16.90
C ILE A 484 -8.57 22.05 16.83
N LYS A 485 -9.61 22.85 17.11
CA LYS A 485 -9.46 24.33 17.20
C LYS A 485 -8.53 24.73 18.36
N GLY A 486 -8.62 24.01 19.47
CA GLY A 486 -7.72 24.16 20.61
C GLY A 486 -6.27 23.88 20.22
N LEU A 487 -6.04 22.77 19.53
CA LEU A 487 -4.72 22.35 19.05
C LEU A 487 -4.09 23.37 18.10
N ILE A 488 -4.85 23.95 17.15
CA ILE A 488 -4.34 24.98 16.23
C ILE A 488 -3.83 26.20 17.02
N ARG A 489 -4.57 26.65 18.05
CA ARG A 489 -4.13 27.75 18.92
C ARG A 489 -2.90 27.36 19.75
N TYR A 490 -2.84 26.13 20.19
CA TYR A 490 -1.71 25.63 20.98
C TYR A 490 -0.43 25.56 20.15
N LEU A 491 -0.53 25.13 18.87
CA LEU A 491 0.58 25.18 17.91
C LEU A 491 1.09 26.60 17.73
N ASP A 492 0.20 27.60 17.57
CA ASP A 492 0.58 29.01 17.47
C ASP A 492 1.30 29.52 18.72
N THR A 493 0.93 29.00 19.90
CA THR A 493 1.56 29.37 21.18
C THR A 493 2.96 28.77 21.32
N LEU A 494 3.14 27.50 20.93
CA LEU A 494 4.41 26.78 21.07
C LEU A 494 5.46 27.22 20.04
N PHE A 495 5.06 27.32 18.76
CA PHE A 495 5.99 27.51 17.65
C PHE A 495 5.93 28.91 17.03
N GLY A 496 4.99 29.75 17.45
CA GLY A 496 4.75 31.07 16.89
C GLY A 496 3.59 31.11 15.90
N LYS A 497 2.93 32.25 15.84
CA LYS A 497 1.74 32.43 14.99
C LYS A 497 2.09 32.27 13.50
N GLY A 498 1.46 31.30 12.85
CA GLY A 498 1.61 31.07 11.40
C GLY A 498 2.89 30.34 10.99
N SER A 499 3.70 29.81 11.92
CA SER A 499 4.92 29.05 11.61
C SER A 499 4.60 27.61 11.16
N MET A 500 3.54 27.00 11.73
CA MET A 500 3.14 25.61 11.45
C MET A 500 2.07 25.56 10.34
N VAL A 501 2.49 25.82 9.10
CA VAL A 501 1.58 25.99 7.94
C VAL A 501 0.94 24.67 7.52
N GLU A 502 1.73 23.60 7.42
CA GLU A 502 1.26 22.28 7.00
C GLU A 502 0.32 21.67 8.05
N CYS A 503 0.72 21.71 9.31
CA CYS A 503 -0.11 21.25 10.43
C CYS A 503 -1.46 21.98 10.47
N ARG A 504 -1.43 23.30 10.33
CA ARG A 504 -2.64 24.12 10.32
C ARG A 504 -3.53 23.75 9.13
N ALA A 505 -2.97 23.73 7.92
CA ALA A 505 -3.73 23.39 6.71
C ALA A 505 -4.35 21.99 6.80
N TYR A 506 -3.61 21.03 7.36
CA TYR A 506 -4.08 19.67 7.57
C TYR A 506 -5.26 19.63 8.57
N LEU A 507 -5.10 20.25 9.73
CA LEU A 507 -6.13 20.28 10.77
C LEU A 507 -7.39 21.03 10.33
N GLU A 508 -7.24 22.15 9.59
CA GLU A 508 -8.38 22.89 9.01
C GLU A 508 -9.11 22.06 7.94
N ARG A 509 -8.39 21.24 7.15
CA ARG A 509 -8.99 20.30 6.21
C ARG A 509 -9.83 19.26 6.94
N LEU A 510 -9.31 18.66 8.01
CA LEU A 510 -10.07 17.70 8.82
C LEU A 510 -11.36 18.30 9.39
N GLN A 511 -11.35 19.57 9.77
CA GLN A 511 -12.56 20.26 10.27
C GLN A 511 -13.62 20.48 9.19
N LYS A 512 -13.22 20.56 7.90
CA LYS A 512 -14.13 20.78 6.77
C LYS A 512 -14.76 19.49 6.23
N MET A 513 -14.18 18.34 6.57
CA MET A 513 -14.67 17.04 6.08
C MET A 513 -15.97 16.61 6.75
N TYR A 514 -16.39 17.29 7.83
CA TYR A 514 -17.59 17.03 8.64
C TYR A 514 -18.23 18.38 9.09
#